data_b1677a1390e4a14c85361fdafe435cdf
#
_entry.id   b1677a1390e4a14c85361fdafe435cdf
#
_cell.length_a   1.000
_cell.length_b   1.000
_cell.length_c   1.000
_cell.angle_alpha   90.00
_cell.angle_beta   90.00
_cell.angle_gamma   90.00
#
_symmetry.space_group_name_H-M   'P 1'
#
loop_
_entity.id
_entity.type
_entity.pdbx_description
1 polymer ?
#
loop_
_entity_poly.entity_id
_entity_poly.type
_entity_poly.pdbx_seq_one_letter_code
_entity_poly.pdbx_strand_id
1 'polypeptide(L)'
;EQFVNEVTDTTIYSFNKLIALLSNVNPNTIEMLGNKPEHYFYVSPIGQELIDNAHLFLSKRACHSFGGYANQQLYRLNQKAAHQMSQSELEKHILKTLEFMQTDFTKKYTPYEDDSMKLYIDKAVQEGYDTEIFMDVKLHHYPLRDYCSMWDELQNTVRQYGKIGKRNGKAIEHGKIAKHSMHLIRLYMMCLDILEKERIITYREDEHDLLMDIRNGKYLDSN
;
A
#
# COMPACT_ATOMS: atom_id res chain seq x y z
N GLU A 1 -4.89 -14.04 18.86
CA GLU A 1 -3.71 -13.28 19.32
C GLU A 1 -2.56 -13.41 18.33
N GLN A 2 -1.68 -12.40 18.33
CA GLN A 2 -0.50 -12.35 17.48
C GLN A 2 0.67 -11.82 18.31
N PHE A 3 1.83 -12.45 18.17
CA PHE A 3 3.09 -11.99 18.74
C PHE A 3 4.06 -11.69 17.60
N VAL A 4 4.76 -10.55 17.69
CA VAL A 4 5.75 -10.11 16.69
C VAL A 4 7.08 -9.87 17.40
N ASN A 5 8.13 -10.50 16.89
CA ASN A 5 9.51 -10.21 17.30
C ASN A 5 10.21 -9.50 16.14
N GLU A 6 10.41 -8.19 16.28
CA GLU A 6 11.03 -7.36 15.25
C GLU A 6 12.54 -7.64 15.05
N VAL A 7 13.20 -8.16 16.07
CA VAL A 7 14.65 -8.47 16.01
C VAL A 7 14.92 -9.68 15.11
N THR A 8 14.06 -10.70 15.21
CA THR A 8 14.18 -11.95 14.43
C THR A 8 13.27 -11.97 13.21
N ASP A 9 12.50 -10.90 12.96
CA ASP A 9 11.47 -10.82 11.91
C ASP A 9 10.49 -12.00 11.96
N THR A 10 10.10 -12.38 13.20
CA THR A 10 9.26 -13.56 13.45
C THR A 10 7.88 -13.14 13.90
N THR A 11 6.86 -13.70 13.26
CA THR A 11 5.47 -13.50 13.67
C THR A 11 4.83 -14.83 14.03
N ILE A 12 4.21 -14.90 15.22
CA ILE A 12 3.49 -16.08 15.73
C ILE A 12 2.02 -15.73 15.81
N TYR A 13 1.18 -16.55 15.20
CA TYR A 13 -0.27 -16.41 15.26
C TYR A 13 -0.88 -17.51 16.14
N SER A 14 -1.89 -17.15 16.94
CA SER A 14 -2.78 -18.18 17.50
C SER A 14 -3.53 -18.88 16.37
N PHE A 15 -3.90 -20.14 16.56
CA PHE A 15 -4.58 -20.95 15.54
C PHE A 15 -5.85 -20.26 15.02
N ASN A 16 -6.70 -19.76 15.91
CA ASN A 16 -7.93 -19.04 15.52
C ASN A 16 -7.61 -17.77 14.68
N LYS A 17 -6.55 -17.05 15.02
CA LYS A 17 -6.12 -15.88 14.25
C LYS A 17 -5.62 -16.29 12.88
N LEU A 18 -4.84 -17.37 12.78
CA LEU A 18 -4.34 -17.89 11.50
C LEU A 18 -5.52 -18.28 10.60
N ILE A 19 -6.49 -19.06 11.10
CA ILE A 19 -7.68 -19.46 10.32
C ILE A 19 -8.45 -18.22 9.84
N ALA A 20 -8.65 -17.21 10.70
CA ALA A 20 -9.32 -15.99 10.30
C ALA A 20 -8.58 -15.24 9.18
N LEU A 21 -7.25 -15.18 9.23
CA LEU A 21 -6.42 -14.57 8.20
C LEU A 21 -6.46 -15.35 6.88
N LEU A 22 -6.36 -16.68 6.94
CA LEU A 22 -6.49 -17.56 5.77
C LEU A 22 -7.86 -17.42 5.11
N SER A 23 -8.94 -17.43 5.89
CA SER A 23 -10.32 -17.26 5.41
C SER A 23 -10.57 -15.90 4.77
N ASN A 24 -9.80 -14.87 5.14
CA ASN A 24 -9.80 -13.56 4.51
C ASN A 24 -8.81 -13.42 3.36
N VAL A 25 -8.15 -14.51 2.98
CA VAL A 25 -7.14 -14.53 1.91
C VAL A 25 -6.06 -13.46 2.14
N ASN A 26 -5.58 -13.37 3.39
CA ASN A 26 -4.55 -12.38 3.73
C ASN A 26 -3.25 -12.69 2.99
N PRO A 27 -2.65 -11.76 2.22
CA PRO A 27 -1.47 -12.00 1.40
C PRO A 27 -0.28 -12.62 2.13
N ASN A 28 -0.02 -12.17 3.36
CA ASN A 28 1.14 -12.63 4.13
C ASN A 28 0.97 -14.03 4.73
N THR A 29 -0.28 -14.46 4.94
CA THR A 29 -0.53 -15.78 5.55
C THR A 29 -0.91 -16.83 4.53
N ILE A 30 -1.58 -16.46 3.45
CA ILE A 30 -1.98 -17.43 2.40
C ILE A 30 -0.75 -18.03 1.70
N GLU A 31 0.34 -17.26 1.57
CA GLU A 31 1.61 -17.75 1.03
C GLU A 31 2.15 -18.98 1.78
N MET A 32 1.90 -19.08 3.09
CA MET A 32 2.37 -20.19 3.89
C MET A 32 1.85 -21.54 3.40
N LEU A 33 0.65 -21.57 2.80
CA LEU A 33 0.03 -22.78 2.29
C LEU A 33 0.57 -23.21 0.91
N GLY A 34 1.31 -22.35 0.23
CA GLY A 34 1.90 -22.63 -1.09
C GLY A 34 3.42 -22.76 -1.09
N ASN A 35 4.05 -22.84 0.06
CA ASN A 35 5.49 -23.00 0.15
C ASN A 35 5.96 -24.40 -0.27
N LYS A 36 7.20 -24.51 -0.74
CA LYS A 36 7.85 -25.80 -0.98
C LYS A 36 8.09 -26.52 0.35
N PRO A 37 8.06 -27.88 0.38
CA PRO A 37 8.27 -28.65 1.60
C PRO A 37 9.55 -28.28 2.36
N GLU A 38 10.64 -27.99 1.65
CA GLU A 38 11.93 -27.60 2.23
C GLU A 38 11.93 -26.23 2.94
N HIS A 39 10.87 -25.45 2.78
CA HIS A 39 10.71 -24.15 3.46
C HIS A 39 9.99 -24.25 4.80
N TYR A 40 9.49 -25.43 5.15
CA TYR A 40 8.87 -25.66 6.46
C TYR A 40 9.88 -26.27 7.43
N PHE A 41 10.12 -25.62 8.55
CA PHE A 41 10.94 -26.18 9.63
C PHE A 41 10.26 -27.36 10.31
N TYR A 42 8.95 -27.26 10.48
CA TYR A 42 8.11 -28.29 11.09
C TYR A 42 6.66 -28.08 10.67
N VAL A 43 5.97 -29.19 10.39
CA VAL A 43 4.54 -29.21 10.10
C VAL A 43 3.87 -30.22 11.02
N SER A 44 2.93 -29.76 11.83
CA SER A 44 2.07 -30.64 12.63
C SER A 44 1.02 -31.35 11.76
N PRO A 45 0.38 -32.44 12.22
CA PRO A 45 -0.72 -33.05 11.47
C PRO A 45 -1.82 -32.06 11.08
N ILE A 46 -2.22 -31.16 11.98
CA ILE A 46 -3.20 -30.10 11.67
C ILE A 46 -2.65 -29.11 10.64
N GLY A 47 -1.36 -28.80 10.70
CA GLY A 47 -0.70 -27.94 9.71
C GLY A 47 -0.69 -28.58 8.32
N GLN A 48 -0.48 -29.90 8.26
CA GLN A 48 -0.53 -30.65 7.00
C GLN A 48 -1.94 -30.64 6.40
N GLU A 49 -2.97 -30.83 7.22
CA GLU A 49 -4.37 -30.70 6.79
C GLU A 49 -4.68 -29.35 6.18
N LEU A 50 -4.14 -28.25 6.74
CA LEU A 50 -4.31 -26.92 6.18
C LEU A 50 -3.62 -26.76 4.82
N ILE A 51 -2.42 -27.33 4.67
CA ILE A 51 -1.64 -27.28 3.41
C ILE A 51 -2.34 -28.13 2.34
N ASP A 52 -2.77 -29.33 2.65
CA ASP A 52 -3.43 -30.26 1.72
C ASP A 52 -4.79 -29.70 1.24
N ASN A 53 -5.45 -28.93 2.09
CA ASN A 53 -6.73 -28.29 1.82
C ASN A 53 -6.62 -26.77 1.54
N ALA A 54 -5.45 -26.30 1.09
CA ALA A 54 -5.21 -24.87 0.79
C ALA A 54 -6.26 -24.26 -0.15
N HIS A 55 -6.79 -25.05 -1.10
CA HIS A 55 -7.81 -24.64 -2.05
C HIS A 55 -9.11 -24.14 -1.37
N LEU A 56 -9.44 -24.61 -0.17
CA LEU A 56 -10.63 -24.17 0.56
C LEU A 56 -10.56 -22.72 1.03
N PHE A 57 -9.36 -22.16 1.13
CA PHE A 57 -9.14 -20.77 1.53
C PHE A 57 -9.11 -19.81 0.33
N LEU A 58 -9.08 -20.33 -0.92
CA LEU A 58 -9.03 -19.50 -2.11
C LEU A 58 -10.43 -19.00 -2.47
N SER A 59 -10.55 -17.69 -2.64
CA SER A 59 -11.83 -17.09 -2.97
C SER A 59 -11.65 -15.76 -3.70
N LYS A 60 -12.72 -15.23 -4.27
CA LYS A 60 -12.76 -13.89 -4.91
C LYS A 60 -12.41 -12.75 -3.92
N ARG A 61 -12.37 -13.02 -2.62
CA ARG A 61 -11.82 -12.07 -1.62
C ARG A 61 -10.38 -11.68 -1.90
N ALA A 62 -9.61 -12.51 -2.60
CA ALA A 62 -8.25 -12.20 -3.05
C ALA A 62 -8.21 -10.84 -3.77
N CYS A 63 -9.19 -10.53 -4.62
CA CYS A 63 -9.27 -9.24 -5.30
C CYS A 63 -9.23 -8.06 -4.32
N HIS A 64 -9.98 -8.14 -3.21
CA HIS A 64 -10.02 -7.06 -2.22
C HIS A 64 -8.82 -7.08 -1.27
N SER A 65 -8.43 -8.26 -0.77
CA SER A 65 -7.33 -8.37 0.19
C SER A 65 -5.96 -8.07 -0.44
N PHE A 66 -5.68 -8.63 -1.61
CA PHE A 66 -4.45 -8.34 -2.35
C PHE A 66 -4.48 -6.94 -2.97
N GLY A 67 -5.60 -6.55 -3.59
CA GLY A 67 -5.76 -5.22 -4.18
C GLY A 67 -5.62 -4.12 -3.13
N GLY A 68 -6.27 -4.23 -1.98
CA GLY A 68 -6.13 -3.28 -0.88
C GLY A 68 -4.70 -3.20 -0.34
N TYR A 69 -4.06 -4.35 -0.14
CA TYR A 69 -2.67 -4.40 0.31
C TYR A 69 -1.70 -3.85 -0.75
N ALA A 70 -1.89 -4.21 -2.02
CA ALA A 70 -1.08 -3.71 -3.13
C ALA A 70 -1.22 -2.20 -3.30
N ASN A 71 -2.43 -1.65 -3.21
CA ASN A 71 -2.67 -0.21 -3.24
C ASN A 71 -1.96 0.52 -2.10
N GLN A 72 -1.98 -0.04 -0.88
CA GLN A 72 -1.21 0.52 0.24
C GLN A 72 0.30 0.49 -0.02
N GLN A 73 0.82 -0.58 -0.62
CA GLN A 73 2.24 -0.69 -0.97
C GLN A 73 2.62 0.28 -2.09
N LEU A 74 1.80 0.39 -3.15
CA LEU A 74 1.98 1.36 -4.23
C LEU A 74 2.00 2.78 -3.69
N TYR A 75 1.07 3.08 -2.79
CA TYR A 75 1.01 4.36 -2.11
C TYR A 75 2.31 4.65 -1.32
N ARG A 76 2.81 3.68 -0.55
CA ARG A 76 4.09 3.81 0.18
C ARG A 76 5.30 3.97 -0.76
N LEU A 77 5.25 3.35 -1.94
CA LEU A 77 6.25 3.52 -2.99
C LEU A 77 6.27 4.95 -3.52
N ASN A 78 5.11 5.48 -3.87
CA ASN A 78 4.96 6.86 -4.34
C ASN A 78 5.45 7.86 -3.29
N GLN A 79 5.17 7.61 -2.01
CA GLN A 79 5.69 8.41 -0.90
C GLN A 79 7.23 8.36 -0.83
N LYS A 80 7.84 7.19 -0.97
CA LYS A 80 9.29 7.04 -0.96
C LYS A 80 9.94 7.69 -2.18
N ALA A 81 9.34 7.59 -3.36
CA ALA A 81 9.79 8.27 -4.56
C ALA A 81 9.72 9.80 -4.39
N ALA A 82 8.66 10.31 -3.78
CA ALA A 82 8.51 11.74 -3.48
C ALA A 82 9.62 12.29 -2.57
N HIS A 83 10.17 11.48 -1.66
CA HIS A 83 11.32 11.89 -0.83
C HIS A 83 12.63 12.13 -1.60
N GLN A 84 12.75 11.64 -2.83
CA GLN A 84 13.92 11.84 -3.69
C GLN A 84 13.78 13.07 -4.58
N MET A 85 12.59 13.66 -4.64
CA MET A 85 12.31 14.83 -5.43
C MET A 85 12.95 16.08 -4.81
N SER A 86 13.34 17.02 -5.65
CA SER A 86 13.63 18.39 -5.21
C SER A 86 12.37 19.01 -4.60
N GLN A 87 12.52 20.05 -3.77
CA GLN A 87 11.38 20.72 -3.13
C GLN A 87 10.32 21.17 -4.17
N SER A 88 10.75 21.71 -5.29
CA SER A 88 9.84 22.16 -6.37
C SER A 88 9.09 21.02 -7.06
N GLU A 89 9.75 19.87 -7.26
CA GLU A 89 9.12 18.69 -7.84
C GLU A 89 8.12 18.05 -6.87
N LEU A 90 8.48 18.02 -5.58
CA LEU A 90 7.60 17.55 -4.51
C LEU A 90 6.33 18.39 -4.44
N GLU A 91 6.44 19.72 -4.45
CA GLU A 91 5.29 20.62 -4.44
C GLU A 91 4.37 20.42 -5.65
N LYS A 92 4.95 20.28 -6.85
CA LYS A 92 4.17 19.93 -8.06
C LYS A 92 3.45 18.59 -7.94
N HIS A 93 4.13 17.60 -7.36
CA HIS A 93 3.53 16.28 -7.14
C HIS A 93 2.37 16.36 -6.15
N ILE A 94 2.52 17.08 -5.04
CA ILE A 94 1.47 17.30 -4.05
C ILE A 94 0.28 18.03 -4.68
N LEU A 95 0.51 19.10 -5.40
CA LEU A 95 -0.56 19.85 -6.09
C LEU A 95 -1.34 18.96 -7.04
N LYS A 96 -0.66 18.18 -7.88
CA LYS A 96 -1.31 17.24 -8.81
C LYS A 96 -2.15 16.19 -8.07
N THR A 97 -1.67 15.70 -6.91
CA THR A 97 -2.42 14.77 -6.08
C THR A 97 -3.68 15.41 -5.50
N LEU A 98 -3.57 16.65 -5.03
CA LEU A 98 -4.71 17.39 -4.48
C LEU A 98 -5.76 17.72 -5.56
N GLU A 99 -5.34 18.10 -6.77
CA GLU A 99 -6.22 18.32 -7.93
C GLU A 99 -6.97 17.03 -8.30
N PHE A 100 -6.27 15.90 -8.32
CA PHE A 100 -6.89 14.61 -8.56
C PHE A 100 -7.93 14.27 -7.49
N MET A 101 -7.60 14.49 -6.20
CA MET A 101 -8.53 14.26 -5.10
C MET A 101 -9.78 15.15 -5.21
N GLN A 102 -9.63 16.45 -5.52
CA GLN A 102 -10.77 17.35 -5.72
C GLN A 102 -11.69 16.86 -6.84
N THR A 103 -11.11 16.41 -7.96
CA THR A 103 -11.88 15.84 -9.08
C THR A 103 -12.60 14.55 -8.68
N ASP A 104 -11.99 13.72 -7.85
CA ASP A 104 -12.57 12.48 -7.35
C ASP A 104 -13.68 12.75 -6.32
N PHE A 105 -13.53 13.77 -5.49
CA PHE A 105 -14.55 14.20 -4.52
C PHE A 105 -15.87 14.60 -5.18
N THR A 106 -15.82 15.29 -6.32
CA THR A 106 -17.04 15.66 -7.06
C THR A 106 -17.80 14.46 -7.61
N LYS A 107 -17.12 13.31 -7.77
CA LYS A 107 -17.73 12.05 -8.19
C LYS A 107 -18.29 11.22 -7.01
N LYS A 108 -17.61 11.29 -5.87
CA LYS A 108 -17.93 10.46 -4.69
C LYS A 108 -18.97 11.09 -3.76
N TYR A 109 -18.94 12.40 -3.67
CA TYR A 109 -19.70 13.17 -2.68
C TYR A 109 -20.69 14.11 -3.37
N THR A 110 -21.52 14.77 -2.55
CA THR A 110 -22.41 15.81 -3.07
C THR A 110 -21.61 16.88 -3.80
N PRO A 111 -21.92 17.18 -5.07
CA PRO A 111 -21.20 18.21 -5.83
C PRO A 111 -21.25 19.57 -5.14
N TYR A 112 -20.19 20.33 -5.26
CA TYR A 112 -20.05 21.70 -4.79
C TYR A 112 -19.67 22.61 -5.97
N GLU A 113 -19.91 23.89 -5.84
CA GLU A 113 -19.56 24.88 -6.86
C GLU A 113 -18.05 25.02 -7.01
N ASP A 114 -17.59 25.31 -8.23
CA ASP A 114 -16.21 25.70 -8.46
C ASP A 114 -15.86 26.88 -7.53
N ASP A 115 -14.65 26.93 -7.00
CA ASP A 115 -14.17 27.87 -5.99
C ASP A 115 -14.74 27.69 -4.56
N SER A 116 -15.67 26.78 -4.32
CA SER A 116 -16.15 26.48 -2.96
C SER A 116 -15.13 25.72 -2.12
N MET A 117 -14.22 25.00 -2.76
CA MET A 117 -13.09 24.32 -2.12
C MET A 117 -11.84 24.50 -2.98
N LYS A 118 -10.77 25.05 -2.39
CA LYS A 118 -9.50 25.24 -3.05
C LYS A 118 -8.37 24.72 -2.16
N LEU A 119 -7.56 23.82 -2.69
CA LEU A 119 -6.35 23.30 -2.04
C LEU A 119 -5.12 23.91 -2.70
N TYR A 120 -4.18 24.40 -1.90
CA TYR A 120 -2.95 25.01 -2.41
C TYR A 120 -1.79 24.85 -1.41
N ILE A 121 -0.59 25.17 -1.85
CA ILE A 121 0.61 25.18 -1.01
C ILE A 121 1.05 26.63 -0.84
N ASP A 122 1.37 27.01 0.39
CA ASP A 122 1.92 28.31 0.73
C ASP A 122 2.96 28.19 1.84
N LYS A 123 3.57 29.30 2.21
CA LYS A 123 4.58 29.36 3.28
C LYS A 123 4.01 28.81 4.58
N ALA A 124 4.75 27.91 5.19
CA ALA A 124 4.32 27.28 6.44
C ALA A 124 4.14 28.30 7.58
N VAL A 125 3.08 28.11 8.37
CA VAL A 125 2.85 28.81 9.63
C VAL A 125 3.59 28.11 10.77
N GLN A 126 3.73 26.78 10.66
CA GLN A 126 4.40 25.97 11.67
C GLN A 126 5.92 26.09 11.56
N GLU A 127 6.60 26.32 12.70
CA GLU A 127 8.06 26.37 12.77
C GLU A 127 8.69 25.03 12.32
N GLY A 128 9.76 25.15 11.52
CA GLY A 128 10.53 23.98 11.03
C GLY A 128 10.03 23.38 9.73
N TYR A 129 9.03 24.01 9.08
CA TYR A 129 8.56 23.67 7.75
C TYR A 129 8.76 24.87 6.80
N ASP A 130 9.07 24.60 5.53
CA ASP A 130 9.20 25.66 4.52
C ASP A 130 7.82 25.97 3.92
N THR A 131 7.01 24.94 3.66
CA THR A 131 5.68 25.06 3.07
C THR A 131 4.66 24.14 3.73
N GLU A 132 3.40 24.53 3.69
CA GLU A 132 2.25 23.75 4.16
C GLU A 132 1.13 23.71 3.13
N ILE A 133 0.22 22.74 3.26
CA ILE A 133 -0.99 22.64 2.46
C ILE A 133 -2.09 23.44 3.15
N PHE A 134 -2.68 24.37 2.42
CA PHE A 134 -3.80 25.19 2.87
C PHE A 134 -5.07 24.82 2.12
N MET A 135 -6.20 25.10 2.76
CA MET A 135 -7.52 24.88 2.21
C MET A 135 -8.42 26.07 2.47
N ASP A 136 -8.99 26.65 1.41
CA ASP A 136 -10.10 27.57 1.48
C ASP A 136 -11.41 26.80 1.26
N VAL A 137 -12.39 26.97 2.14
CA VAL A 137 -13.70 26.29 2.05
C VAL A 137 -14.83 27.28 2.27
N LYS A 138 -15.77 27.33 1.31
CA LYS A 138 -16.97 28.16 1.33
C LYS A 138 -18.21 27.32 0.99
N LEU A 139 -18.47 26.27 1.78
CA LEU A 139 -19.61 25.39 1.55
C LEU A 139 -20.84 25.90 2.31
N HIS A 140 -21.95 26.09 1.58
CA HIS A 140 -23.23 26.48 2.15
C HIS A 140 -24.22 25.33 2.03
N HIS A 141 -24.94 25.03 3.14
CA HIS A 141 -25.96 23.98 3.20
C HIS A 141 -25.47 22.62 2.65
N TYR A 142 -24.19 22.32 2.89
CA TYR A 142 -23.54 21.11 2.42
C TYR A 142 -23.75 19.95 3.39
N PRO A 143 -23.95 18.70 2.92
CA PRO A 143 -24.16 17.55 3.81
C PRO A 143 -22.93 17.32 4.71
N LEU A 144 -23.12 17.41 6.02
CA LEU A 144 -22.03 17.27 6.99
C LEU A 144 -21.35 15.90 6.89
N ARG A 145 -22.11 14.84 6.60
CA ARG A 145 -21.56 13.50 6.38
C ARG A 145 -20.51 13.49 5.27
N ASP A 146 -20.79 14.11 4.14
CA ASP A 146 -19.90 14.16 2.99
C ASP A 146 -18.69 15.04 3.27
N TYR A 147 -18.89 16.17 3.96
CA TYR A 147 -17.80 17.02 4.42
C TYR A 147 -16.85 16.28 5.36
N CYS A 148 -17.34 15.54 6.35
CA CYS A 148 -16.50 14.76 7.26
C CYS A 148 -15.72 13.68 6.52
N SER A 149 -16.32 13.01 5.55
CA SER A 149 -15.64 11.98 4.75
C SER A 149 -14.54 12.57 3.88
N MET A 150 -14.78 13.70 3.21
CA MET A 150 -13.75 14.43 2.47
C MET A 150 -12.60 14.89 3.39
N TRP A 151 -12.97 15.40 4.58
CA TRP A 151 -11.99 15.84 5.58
C TRP A 151 -11.08 14.71 6.03
N ASP A 152 -11.62 13.52 6.28
CA ASP A 152 -10.85 12.35 6.66
C ASP A 152 -9.87 11.91 5.55
N GLU A 153 -10.30 11.95 4.29
CA GLU A 153 -9.42 11.66 3.16
C GLU A 153 -8.30 12.70 3.04
N LEU A 154 -8.62 14.01 3.18
CA LEU A 154 -7.63 15.09 3.18
C LEU A 154 -6.65 14.98 4.35
N GLN A 155 -7.13 14.73 5.57
CA GLN A 155 -6.27 14.54 6.73
C GLN A 155 -5.27 13.39 6.53
N ASN A 156 -5.73 12.29 5.96
CA ASN A 156 -4.86 11.16 5.68
C ASN A 156 -3.76 11.55 4.68
N THR A 157 -4.10 12.30 3.65
CA THR A 157 -3.13 12.79 2.65
C THR A 157 -2.13 13.76 3.28
N VAL A 158 -2.60 14.76 4.03
CA VAL A 158 -1.72 15.73 4.71
C VAL A 158 -0.78 15.07 5.71
N ARG A 159 -1.27 14.12 6.53
CA ARG A 159 -0.42 13.36 7.47
C ARG A 159 0.71 12.61 6.79
N GLN A 160 0.49 12.18 5.57
CA GLN A 160 1.48 11.44 4.80
C GLN A 160 2.54 12.38 4.25
N TYR A 161 2.15 13.55 3.73
CA TYR A 161 3.09 14.58 3.26
C TYR A 161 3.75 15.34 4.40
N GLY A 162 3.11 15.52 5.55
CA GLY A 162 3.70 16.12 6.74
C GLY A 162 4.89 15.35 7.33
N LYS A 163 5.04 14.07 6.99
CA LYS A 163 6.24 13.28 7.31
C LYS A 163 7.40 13.56 6.34
N ILE A 164 7.12 14.08 5.16
CA ILE A 164 8.09 14.37 4.11
C ILE A 164 8.85 15.67 4.42
N GLY A 165 8.20 16.66 5.02
CA GLY A 165 8.82 17.94 5.41
C GLY A 165 9.81 17.87 6.57
N LYS A 166 9.87 16.78 7.32
CA LYS A 166 10.94 16.54 8.28
C LYS A 166 12.17 16.06 7.53
N ARG A 167 13.25 16.83 7.53
CA ARG A 167 14.58 16.47 7.06
C ARG A 167 15.04 15.16 7.72
N ASN A 168 14.52 14.05 7.28
CA ASN A 168 15.14 12.76 7.53
C ASN A 168 16.27 12.61 6.52
N GLY A 169 17.44 13.15 6.87
CA GLY A 169 18.70 13.01 6.12
C GLY A 169 19.23 11.57 6.02
N LYS A 170 18.38 10.58 6.17
CA LYS A 170 18.68 9.20 5.81
C LYS A 170 18.35 9.05 4.34
N ALA A 171 19.40 9.11 3.52
CA ALA A 171 19.37 8.71 2.11
C ALA A 171 18.48 7.47 1.96
N ILE A 172 17.42 7.58 1.16
CA ILE A 172 16.59 6.44 0.83
C ILE A 172 17.44 5.57 -0.08
N GLU A 173 17.85 4.44 0.44
CA GLU A 173 18.57 3.44 -0.33
C GLU A 173 17.71 3.04 -1.53
N HIS A 174 18.17 3.31 -2.75
CA HIS A 174 17.51 2.92 -3.99
C HIS A 174 17.06 1.45 -3.97
N GLY A 175 17.85 0.57 -3.34
CA GLY A 175 17.52 -0.84 -3.16
C GLY A 175 16.20 -1.12 -2.42
N LYS A 176 15.70 -0.21 -1.59
CA LYS A 176 14.41 -0.40 -0.90
C LYS A 176 13.22 -0.16 -1.82
N ILE A 177 13.31 0.81 -2.74
CA ILE A 177 12.25 1.08 -3.73
C ILE A 177 12.13 -0.11 -4.67
N ALA A 178 13.23 -0.56 -5.27
CA ALA A 178 13.28 -1.71 -6.16
C ALA A 178 12.71 -2.99 -5.51
N LYS A 179 13.12 -3.27 -4.25
CA LYS A 179 12.59 -4.40 -3.48
C LYS A 179 11.06 -4.31 -3.29
N HIS A 180 10.54 -3.13 -2.97
CA HIS A 180 9.09 -2.94 -2.78
C HIS A 180 8.32 -3.04 -4.10
N SER A 181 8.88 -2.54 -5.20
CA SER A 181 8.28 -2.66 -6.54
C SER A 181 8.18 -4.13 -6.97
N MET A 182 9.26 -4.91 -6.78
CA MET A 182 9.25 -6.34 -7.04
C MET A 182 8.19 -7.06 -6.19
N HIS A 183 8.12 -6.75 -4.90
CA HIS A 183 7.12 -7.35 -4.01
C HIS A 183 5.69 -7.02 -4.44
N LEU A 184 5.41 -5.80 -4.86
CA LEU A 184 4.11 -5.37 -5.36
C LEU A 184 3.69 -6.18 -6.59
N ILE A 185 4.59 -6.31 -7.58
CA ILE A 185 4.31 -7.07 -8.81
C ILE A 185 4.05 -8.54 -8.48
N ARG A 186 4.87 -9.14 -7.61
CA ARG A 186 4.68 -10.51 -7.15
C ARG A 186 3.31 -10.73 -6.49
N LEU A 187 2.82 -9.76 -5.71
CA LEU A 187 1.48 -9.81 -5.11
C LEU A 187 0.36 -9.79 -6.16
N TYR A 188 0.48 -8.94 -7.19
CA TYR A 188 -0.49 -8.92 -8.29
C TYR A 188 -0.51 -10.25 -9.04
N MET A 189 0.66 -10.81 -9.36
CA MET A 189 0.77 -12.11 -10.01
C MET A 189 0.11 -13.21 -9.17
N MET A 190 0.32 -13.23 -7.86
CA MET A 190 -0.30 -14.20 -6.97
C MET A 190 -1.82 -14.03 -6.90
N CYS A 191 -2.30 -12.80 -6.88
CA CYS A 191 -3.73 -12.53 -6.93
C CYS A 191 -4.36 -13.12 -8.20
N LEU A 192 -3.73 -12.91 -9.36
CA LEU A 192 -4.19 -13.47 -10.63
C LEU A 192 -4.16 -15.00 -10.62
N ASP A 193 -3.11 -15.63 -10.10
CA ASP A 193 -3.05 -17.08 -9.99
C ASP A 193 -4.18 -17.65 -9.12
N ILE A 194 -4.49 -16.98 -8.01
CA ILE A 194 -5.62 -17.39 -7.14
C ILE A 194 -6.95 -17.26 -7.88
N LEU A 195 -7.15 -16.17 -8.62
CA LEU A 195 -8.43 -15.89 -9.31
C LEU A 195 -8.63 -16.71 -10.58
N GLU A 196 -7.57 -16.97 -11.33
CA GLU A 196 -7.63 -17.62 -12.65
C GLU A 196 -7.29 -19.10 -12.60
N LYS A 197 -6.34 -19.49 -11.73
CA LYS A 197 -5.78 -20.86 -11.67
C LYS A 197 -6.20 -21.61 -10.42
N GLU A 198 -6.86 -20.92 -9.46
CA GLU A 198 -7.22 -21.48 -8.15
C GLU A 198 -6.02 -22.12 -7.41
N ARG A 199 -4.85 -21.48 -7.49
CA ARG A 199 -3.59 -21.95 -6.93
C ARG A 199 -2.81 -20.85 -6.24
N ILE A 200 -2.01 -21.23 -5.23
CA ILE A 200 -1.04 -20.37 -4.58
C ILE A 200 0.32 -20.71 -5.18
N ILE A 201 0.86 -19.80 -5.99
CA ILE A 201 2.18 -19.96 -6.63
C ILE A 201 3.15 -19.01 -5.95
N THR A 202 3.97 -19.52 -5.03
CA THR A 202 4.99 -18.74 -4.31
C THR A 202 6.34 -18.77 -5.01
N TYR A 203 6.67 -19.88 -5.66
CA TYR A 203 7.89 -20.07 -6.43
C TYR A 203 7.60 -19.90 -7.94
N ARG A 204 8.30 -18.96 -8.57
CA ARG A 204 8.04 -18.47 -9.93
C ARG A 204 9.29 -18.60 -10.77
N GLU A 205 9.46 -19.76 -11.42
CA GLU A 205 10.62 -20.02 -12.28
C GLU A 205 10.62 -19.12 -13.51
N ASP A 206 9.47 -19.04 -14.19
CA ASP A 206 9.36 -18.31 -15.46
C ASP A 206 9.49 -16.79 -15.28
N GLU A 207 9.01 -16.24 -14.17
CA GLU A 207 9.07 -14.81 -13.89
C GLU A 207 10.24 -14.41 -12.96
N HIS A 208 11.09 -15.37 -12.56
CA HIS A 208 12.19 -15.13 -11.64
C HIS A 208 13.13 -14.03 -12.12
N ASP A 209 13.57 -14.11 -13.37
CA ASP A 209 14.52 -13.14 -13.93
C ASP A 209 13.90 -11.73 -14.01
N LEU A 210 12.63 -11.63 -14.41
CA LEU A 210 11.91 -10.35 -14.40
C LEU A 210 11.84 -9.75 -13.00
N LEU A 211 11.47 -10.57 -12.00
CA LEU A 211 11.37 -10.11 -10.62
C LEU A 211 12.73 -9.70 -10.06
N MET A 212 13.81 -10.40 -10.42
CA MET A 212 15.16 -10.04 -10.02
C MET A 212 15.66 -8.79 -10.74
N ASP A 213 15.35 -8.58 -12.02
CA ASP A 213 15.65 -7.36 -12.75
C ASP A 213 14.98 -6.14 -12.08
N ILE A 214 13.70 -6.26 -11.69
CA ILE A 214 12.99 -5.21 -10.95
C ILE A 214 13.66 -4.96 -9.60
N ARG A 215 13.97 -6.03 -8.85
CA ARG A 215 14.61 -5.94 -7.54
C ARG A 215 15.97 -5.25 -7.59
N ASN A 216 16.71 -5.46 -8.68
CA ASN A 216 18.03 -4.88 -8.91
C ASN A 216 17.97 -3.45 -9.48
N GLY A 217 16.76 -2.90 -9.69
CA GLY A 217 16.57 -1.51 -10.09
C GLY A 217 16.68 -1.27 -11.61
N LYS A 218 16.72 -2.29 -12.43
CA LYS A 218 16.88 -2.18 -13.91
C LYS A 218 15.87 -1.23 -14.56
N TYR A 219 14.69 -1.06 -13.96
CA TYR A 219 13.61 -0.24 -14.49
C TYR A 219 13.41 1.08 -13.72
N LEU A 220 14.28 1.42 -12.76
CA LEU A 220 14.18 2.67 -12.00
C LEU A 220 14.68 3.89 -12.78
N ASP A 221 15.61 3.69 -13.71
CA ASP A 221 16.26 4.75 -14.49
C ASP A 221 15.67 4.90 -15.90
N SER A 222 14.55 4.23 -16.19
CA SER A 222 13.86 4.31 -17.50
C SER A 222 12.86 5.46 -17.46
N ASN A 223 13.32 6.68 -17.73
CA ASN A 223 12.51 7.83 -18.11
C ASN A 223 12.38 7.90 -19.62
#